data_879fb6ef1a73ed29c3d3247b9e0f91e7
#
_entry.id   879fb6ef1a73ed29c3d3247b9e0f91e7
#
_cell.length_a   1.000
_cell.length_b   1.000
_cell.length_c   1.000
_cell.angle_alpha   90.00
_cell.angle_beta   90.00
_cell.angle_gamma   90.00
#
_symmetry.space_group_name_H-M   'P 1'
#
loop_
_entity.id
_entity.type
_entity.pdbx_description
1 polymer ?
#
loop_
_entity_poly.entity_id
_entity_poly.type
_entity_poly.pdbx_seq_one_letter_code
_entity_poly.pdbx_strand_id
1 'polypeptide(L)'
;KTIESACLIAKYTQEDPFSGLAPKDLMAFDAPDLDLYHPWDLDAQHSIDLAKACEEIALEQNEIDNSEGAEVSSFQGEGLYANSNGLIATQSSTRHSLNCSLIAKRDDDMQTAYEYTTALDANDMESPQQVGMKAALLAQQKLGARSLPSQ
;
A
#
# COMPACT_ATOMS: atom_id res chain seq x y z
N LYS A 1 25.41 -25.88 -8.84
CA LYS A 1 24.29 -26.73 -8.39
C LYS A 1 22.92 -26.09 -8.62
N THR A 2 22.61 -24.93 -8.06
CA THR A 2 21.31 -24.25 -8.24
C THR A 2 21.06 -23.79 -9.70
N ILE A 3 22.07 -23.19 -10.34
CA ILE A 3 22.02 -22.77 -11.74
C ILE A 3 21.86 -24.00 -12.66
N GLU A 4 22.61 -25.07 -12.42
CA GLU A 4 22.51 -26.32 -13.19
C GLU A 4 21.09 -26.92 -13.08
N SER A 5 20.52 -26.94 -11.87
CA SER A 5 19.14 -27.38 -11.65
C SER A 5 18.12 -26.52 -12.39
N ALA A 6 18.25 -25.18 -12.35
CA ALA A 6 17.40 -24.27 -13.10
C ALA A 6 17.48 -24.51 -14.62
N CYS A 7 18.67 -24.71 -15.16
CA CYS A 7 18.86 -25.03 -16.57
C CYS A 7 18.25 -26.37 -16.95
N LEU A 8 18.34 -27.40 -16.07
CA LEU A 8 17.71 -28.69 -16.30
C LEU A 8 16.17 -28.58 -16.29
N ILE A 9 15.60 -27.84 -15.34
CA ILE A 9 14.16 -27.60 -15.28
C ILE A 9 13.70 -26.92 -16.56
N ALA A 10 14.36 -25.85 -16.98
CA ALA A 10 14.04 -25.12 -18.21
C ALA A 10 14.10 -26.02 -19.46
N LYS A 11 15.10 -26.94 -19.53
CA LYS A 11 15.28 -27.88 -20.65
C LYS A 11 14.15 -28.91 -20.77
N TYR A 12 13.57 -29.33 -19.64
CA TYR A 12 12.51 -30.33 -19.60
C TYR A 12 11.11 -29.78 -19.44
N THR A 13 10.97 -28.45 -19.26
CA THR A 13 9.68 -27.79 -19.26
C THR A 13 9.19 -27.62 -20.70
N GLN A 14 7.89 -27.81 -20.92
CA GLN A 14 7.28 -27.55 -22.21
C GLN A 14 7.47 -26.08 -22.59
N GLU A 15 7.87 -25.85 -23.84
CA GLU A 15 7.99 -24.50 -24.39
C GLU A 15 6.63 -23.82 -24.45
N ASP A 16 6.55 -22.61 -23.88
CA ASP A 16 5.39 -21.73 -24.00
C ASP A 16 5.68 -20.69 -25.09
N PRO A 17 4.99 -20.75 -26.25
CA PRO A 17 5.23 -19.84 -27.36
C PRO A 17 4.90 -18.37 -27.04
N PHE A 18 4.19 -18.12 -25.95
CA PHE A 18 3.85 -16.77 -25.46
C PHE A 18 4.79 -16.27 -24.36
N SER A 19 5.72 -17.12 -23.89
CA SER A 19 6.73 -16.75 -22.91
C SER A 19 7.96 -16.18 -23.60
N GLY A 20 8.32 -14.93 -23.25
CA GLY A 20 9.48 -14.28 -23.82
C GLY A 20 9.53 -12.79 -23.52
N LEU A 21 10.56 -12.14 -24.06
CA LEU A 21 10.66 -10.69 -24.01
C LEU A 21 9.75 -10.06 -25.08
N ALA A 22 9.24 -8.90 -24.76
CA ALA A 22 8.51 -8.10 -25.77
C ALA A 22 9.39 -7.85 -27.02
N PRO A 23 8.82 -7.76 -28.21
CA PRO A 23 9.53 -7.35 -29.39
C PRO A 23 10.25 -6.00 -29.17
N LYS A 24 11.42 -5.85 -29.77
CA LYS A 24 12.28 -4.70 -29.53
C LYS A 24 11.62 -3.36 -29.89
N ASP A 25 10.80 -3.35 -30.91
CA ASP A 25 10.02 -2.20 -31.38
C ASP A 25 8.86 -1.79 -30.44
N LEU A 26 8.50 -2.67 -29.49
CA LEU A 26 7.48 -2.40 -28.46
C LEU A 26 8.11 -2.01 -27.09
N MET A 27 9.44 -1.90 -27.02
CA MET A 27 10.13 -1.53 -25.78
C MET A 27 10.32 -0.02 -25.68
N ALA A 28 10.10 0.54 -24.48
CA ALA A 28 10.29 1.96 -24.19
C ALA A 28 11.76 2.25 -23.89
N PHE A 29 12.60 2.38 -24.92
CA PHE A 29 14.02 2.76 -24.78
C PHE A 29 14.20 4.22 -24.34
N ASP A 30 13.21 5.05 -24.56
CA ASP A 30 13.18 6.48 -24.22
C ASP A 30 11.92 6.72 -23.38
N ALA A 31 12.00 6.34 -22.11
CA ALA A 31 10.88 6.51 -21.17
C ALA A 31 10.83 7.97 -20.70
N PRO A 32 9.63 8.60 -20.66
CA PRO A 32 9.47 9.93 -20.08
C PRO A 32 9.73 9.92 -18.58
N ASP A 33 10.09 11.07 -18.03
CA ASP A 33 10.06 11.28 -16.59
C ASP A 33 8.60 11.19 -16.11
N LEU A 34 8.35 10.31 -15.16
CA LEU A 34 7.02 10.05 -14.63
C LEU A 34 6.78 10.76 -13.27
N ASP A 35 7.76 11.56 -12.83
CA ASP A 35 7.69 12.33 -11.56
C ASP A 35 7.28 11.45 -10.35
N LEU A 36 8.01 10.36 -10.15
CA LEU A 36 7.66 9.35 -9.13
C LEU A 36 8.48 9.46 -7.85
N TYR A 37 9.40 10.43 -7.74
CA TYR A 37 10.35 10.51 -6.65
C TYR A 37 10.22 11.81 -5.86
N HIS A 38 9.53 11.73 -4.71
CA HIS A 38 9.27 12.83 -3.78
C HIS A 38 9.73 12.41 -2.37
N PRO A 39 11.03 12.53 -2.05
CA PRO A 39 11.56 12.09 -0.77
C PRO A 39 10.95 12.89 0.38
N TRP A 40 10.55 12.20 1.43
CA TRP A 40 10.03 12.79 2.65
C TRP A 40 11.05 12.65 3.76
N ASP A 41 11.48 13.77 4.34
CA ASP A 41 12.36 13.79 5.51
C ASP A 41 11.53 13.53 6.78
N LEU A 42 11.20 12.25 6.97
CA LEU A 42 10.37 11.78 8.07
C LEU A 42 11.23 11.11 9.12
N ASP A 43 11.38 11.77 10.28
CA ASP A 43 12.01 11.16 11.44
C ASP A 43 11.03 10.29 12.26
N ALA A 44 11.58 9.52 13.19
CA ALA A 44 10.80 8.61 14.02
C ALA A 44 9.80 9.35 14.93
N GLN A 45 10.17 10.52 15.46
CA GLN A 45 9.29 11.28 16.34
C GLN A 45 8.10 11.84 15.57
N HIS A 46 8.34 12.42 14.40
CA HIS A 46 7.29 12.93 13.54
C HIS A 46 6.34 11.81 13.07
N SER A 47 6.87 10.64 12.75
CA SER A 47 6.04 9.45 12.42
C SER A 47 5.10 9.06 13.57
N ILE A 48 5.62 9.05 14.79
CA ILE A 48 4.83 8.75 16.00
C ILE A 48 3.76 9.81 16.22
N ASP A 49 4.09 11.08 16.06
CA ASP A 49 3.14 12.18 16.27
C ASP A 49 2.00 12.15 15.27
N LEU A 50 2.27 11.83 13.99
CA LEU A 50 1.25 11.65 12.95
C LEU A 50 0.34 10.44 13.26
N ALA A 51 0.92 9.29 13.62
CA ALA A 51 0.16 8.10 13.98
C ALA A 51 -0.74 8.35 15.19
N LYS A 52 -0.22 8.98 16.24
CA LYS A 52 -1.00 9.36 17.43
C LYS A 52 -2.12 10.33 17.10
N ALA A 53 -1.86 11.37 16.32
CA ALA A 53 -2.89 12.34 15.94
C ALA A 53 -4.04 11.69 15.15
N CYS A 54 -3.73 10.66 14.35
CA CYS A 54 -4.73 9.87 13.63
C CYS A 54 -5.57 9.00 14.58
N GLU A 55 -4.91 8.32 15.49
CA GLU A 55 -5.57 7.42 16.46
C GLU A 55 -6.39 8.18 17.49
N GLU A 56 -5.86 9.28 18.05
CA GLU A 56 -6.52 10.10 19.06
C GLU A 56 -7.87 10.64 18.55
N ILE A 57 -7.91 11.25 17.37
CA ILE A 57 -9.16 11.77 16.80
C ILE A 57 -10.17 10.66 16.51
N ALA A 58 -9.69 9.48 16.14
CA ALA A 58 -10.53 8.33 15.88
C ALA A 58 -11.16 7.78 17.18
N LEU A 59 -10.41 7.69 18.26
CA LEU A 59 -10.86 7.22 19.56
C LEU A 59 -11.85 8.19 20.24
N GLU A 60 -11.85 9.47 19.87
CA GLU A 60 -12.84 10.45 20.33
C GLU A 60 -14.24 10.24 19.73
N GLN A 61 -14.35 9.41 18.69
CA GLN A 61 -15.63 9.20 18.00
C GLN A 61 -16.54 8.25 18.79
N ASN A 62 -17.85 8.53 18.74
CA ASN A 62 -18.84 7.68 19.42
C ASN A 62 -18.73 6.22 18.94
N GLU A 63 -19.01 5.26 19.86
CA GLU A 63 -19.00 3.82 19.55
C GLU A 63 -17.66 3.25 19.11
N ILE A 64 -16.59 4.02 19.09
CA ILE A 64 -15.23 3.48 18.94
C ILE A 64 -14.76 3.02 20.32
N ASP A 65 -14.59 1.72 20.47
CA ASP A 65 -14.22 1.07 21.74
C ASP A 65 -12.70 0.96 21.90
N ASN A 66 -12.00 0.70 20.78
CA ASN A 66 -10.55 0.50 20.81
C ASN A 66 -9.92 0.76 19.45
N SER A 67 -8.59 0.87 19.43
CA SER A 67 -7.76 0.92 18.23
C SER A 67 -6.90 -0.32 18.12
N GLU A 68 -6.72 -0.83 16.90
CA GLU A 68 -5.71 -1.83 16.57
C GLU A 68 -4.38 -1.15 16.22
N GLY A 69 -4.38 0.17 16.12
CA GLY A 69 -3.23 1.02 15.89
C GLY A 69 -3.34 1.88 14.63
N ALA A 70 -2.48 2.90 14.61
CA ALA A 70 -2.20 3.68 13.41
C ALA A 70 -0.73 3.51 13.01
N GLU A 71 -0.46 3.48 11.72
CA GLU A 71 0.87 3.28 11.17
C GLU A 71 1.18 4.30 10.10
N VAL A 72 2.36 4.90 10.19
CA VAL A 72 2.95 5.72 9.13
C VAL A 72 4.10 4.96 8.50
N SER A 73 4.12 4.88 7.18
CA SER A 73 5.26 4.30 6.46
C SER A 73 5.73 5.20 5.33
N SER A 74 7.04 5.20 5.13
CA SER A 74 7.70 5.92 4.05
C SER A 74 8.69 4.99 3.38
N PHE A 75 8.56 4.85 2.08
CA PHE A 75 9.45 4.06 1.24
C PHE A 75 10.07 4.96 0.17
N GLN A 76 11.37 4.77 -0.04
CA GLN A 76 12.09 5.32 -1.18
C GLN A 76 13.03 4.25 -1.74
N GLY A 77 13.15 4.17 -3.04
CA GLY A 77 13.98 3.18 -3.67
C GLY A 77 14.25 3.43 -5.13
N GLU A 78 15.24 2.73 -5.63
CA GLU A 78 15.59 2.69 -7.04
C GLU A 78 15.35 1.27 -7.58
N GLY A 79 14.69 1.19 -8.70
CA GLY A 79 14.52 -0.02 -9.49
C GLY A 79 15.40 0.01 -10.74
N LEU A 80 15.98 -1.13 -11.11
CA LEU A 80 16.67 -1.32 -12.38
C LEU A 80 16.04 -2.50 -13.10
N TYR A 81 15.63 -2.27 -14.34
CA TYR A 81 15.22 -3.32 -15.26
C TYR A 81 16.21 -3.40 -16.41
N ALA A 82 16.69 -4.61 -16.71
CA ALA A 82 17.56 -4.87 -17.85
C ALA A 82 17.19 -6.18 -18.54
N ASN A 83 17.32 -6.22 -19.85
CA ASN A 83 17.05 -7.44 -20.62
C ASN A 83 18.02 -7.63 -21.79
N SER A 84 18.00 -8.85 -22.39
CA SER A 84 18.90 -9.20 -23.49
C SER A 84 18.61 -8.50 -24.81
N ASN A 85 17.49 -7.78 -24.95
CA ASN A 85 17.21 -6.91 -26.11
C ASN A 85 17.91 -5.56 -25.99
N GLY A 86 18.68 -5.34 -24.90
CA GLY A 86 19.51 -4.16 -24.68
C GLY A 86 18.79 -3.03 -23.96
N LEU A 87 17.57 -3.24 -23.46
CA LEU A 87 16.91 -2.26 -22.61
C LEU A 87 17.56 -2.28 -21.22
N ILE A 88 17.97 -1.11 -20.76
CA ILE A 88 18.37 -0.83 -19.38
C ILE A 88 17.58 0.40 -18.96
N ALA A 89 16.70 0.24 -17.98
CA ALA A 89 15.89 1.32 -17.45
C ALA A 89 16.07 1.39 -15.93
N THR A 90 16.27 2.58 -15.40
CA THR A 90 16.32 2.87 -13.97
C THR A 90 15.17 3.79 -13.62
N GLN A 91 14.59 3.57 -12.45
CA GLN A 91 13.50 4.38 -11.94
C GLN A 91 13.64 4.54 -10.44
N SER A 92 13.65 5.77 -9.97
CA SER A 92 13.50 6.10 -8.56
C SER A 92 12.04 6.34 -8.26
N SER A 93 11.59 5.91 -7.10
CA SER A 93 10.21 6.15 -6.65
C SER A 93 10.12 6.24 -5.15
N THR A 94 9.10 6.95 -4.70
CA THR A 94 8.70 7.05 -3.29
C THR A 94 7.27 6.57 -3.13
N ARG A 95 6.92 6.16 -1.90
CA ARG A 95 5.54 5.91 -1.49
C ARG A 95 5.43 6.15 0.01
N HIS A 96 4.51 7.02 0.37
CA HIS A 96 4.19 7.37 1.74
C HIS A 96 2.77 6.91 2.06
N SER A 97 2.53 6.44 3.27
CA SER A 97 1.19 6.04 3.68
C SER A 97 0.97 6.25 5.18
N LEU A 98 -0.28 6.48 5.52
CA LEU A 98 -0.80 6.50 6.88
C LEU A 98 -2.07 5.66 6.87
N ASN A 99 -2.21 4.75 7.83
CA ASN A 99 -3.41 3.95 8.05
C ASN A 99 -3.84 3.98 9.51
N CYS A 100 -5.11 3.68 9.76
CA CYS A 100 -5.66 3.52 11.10
C CYS A 100 -6.70 2.41 11.08
N SER A 101 -6.61 1.46 12.01
CA SER A 101 -7.54 0.34 12.17
C SER A 101 -8.22 0.44 13.53
N LEU A 102 -9.55 0.34 13.55
CA LEU A 102 -10.39 0.62 14.72
C LEU A 102 -11.40 -0.48 14.98
N ILE A 103 -11.80 -0.57 16.24
CA ILE A 103 -12.85 -1.44 16.71
C ILE A 103 -14.02 -0.56 17.19
N ALA A 104 -15.16 -0.68 16.51
CA ALA A 104 -16.42 -0.10 16.98
C ALA A 104 -17.24 -1.14 17.75
N LYS A 105 -17.96 -0.69 18.79
CA LYS A 105 -18.78 -1.55 19.62
C LYS A 105 -20.10 -0.87 20.00
N ARG A 106 -21.17 -1.62 19.89
CA ARG A 106 -22.50 -1.25 20.39
C ARG A 106 -23.15 -2.49 20.99
N ASP A 107 -23.39 -2.47 22.30
CA ASP A 107 -23.86 -3.64 23.07
C ASP A 107 -22.93 -4.86 22.86
N ASP A 108 -23.43 -5.95 22.30
CA ASP A 108 -22.69 -7.17 21.99
C ASP A 108 -22.15 -7.19 20.53
N ASP A 109 -22.50 -6.20 19.71
CA ASP A 109 -22.00 -6.10 18.34
C ASP A 109 -20.64 -5.37 18.31
N MET A 110 -19.65 -6.02 17.73
CA MET A 110 -18.28 -5.51 17.59
C MET A 110 -17.84 -5.64 16.16
N GLN A 111 -17.37 -4.53 15.57
CA GLN A 111 -16.98 -4.45 14.17
C GLN A 111 -15.62 -3.78 14.02
N THR A 112 -14.83 -4.26 13.08
CA THR A 112 -13.54 -3.62 12.73
C THR A 112 -13.59 -2.97 11.36
N ALA A 113 -12.91 -1.84 11.24
CA ALA A 113 -12.66 -1.19 9.97
C ALA A 113 -11.32 -0.47 10.00
N TYR A 114 -10.78 -0.23 8.84
CA TYR A 114 -9.59 0.59 8.65
C TYR A 114 -9.80 1.57 7.49
N GLU A 115 -9.01 2.63 7.53
CA GLU A 115 -8.87 3.58 6.43
C GLU A 115 -7.40 3.92 6.24
N TYR A 116 -7.04 4.34 5.05
CA TYR A 116 -5.67 4.72 4.73
C TYR A 116 -5.60 5.79 3.65
N THR A 117 -4.50 6.51 3.66
CA THR A 117 -4.07 7.36 2.55
C THR A 117 -2.70 6.91 2.05
N THR A 118 -2.45 7.02 0.76
CA THR A 118 -1.15 6.72 0.16
C THR A 118 -0.88 7.65 -1.01
N ALA A 119 0.33 8.15 -1.11
CA ALA A 119 0.76 9.03 -2.19
C ALA A 119 2.26 8.86 -2.49
N LEU A 120 2.70 9.35 -3.64
CA LEU A 120 4.11 9.48 -3.99
C LEU A 120 4.76 10.66 -3.28
N ASP A 121 4.04 11.79 -3.18
CA ASP A 121 4.41 12.95 -2.37
C ASP A 121 3.60 12.95 -1.07
N ALA A 122 4.29 13.09 0.07
CA ALA A 122 3.63 13.15 1.38
C ALA A 122 2.64 14.33 1.51
N ASN A 123 2.83 15.40 0.74
CA ASN A 123 1.92 16.55 0.73
C ASN A 123 0.56 16.23 0.09
N ASP A 124 0.47 15.18 -0.70
CA ASP A 124 -0.77 14.72 -1.34
C ASP A 124 -1.56 13.74 -0.48
N MET A 125 -1.02 13.33 0.67
CA MET A 125 -1.75 12.49 1.62
C MET A 125 -2.86 13.28 2.32
N GLU A 126 -3.92 12.58 2.67
CA GLU A 126 -4.93 13.12 3.58
C GLU A 126 -4.32 13.34 4.97
N SER A 127 -4.84 14.33 5.70
CA SER A 127 -4.38 14.60 7.05
C SER A 127 -4.69 13.41 8.00
N PRO A 128 -3.90 13.24 9.08
CA PRO A 128 -4.17 12.23 10.10
C PRO A 128 -5.61 12.30 10.63
N GLN A 129 -6.15 13.51 10.82
CA GLN A 129 -7.50 13.72 11.29
C GLN A 129 -8.55 13.20 10.30
N GLN A 130 -8.33 13.40 9.00
CA GLN A 130 -9.25 12.90 7.97
C GLN A 130 -9.26 11.37 7.91
N VAL A 131 -8.08 10.74 7.97
CA VAL A 131 -7.97 9.28 7.96
C VAL A 131 -8.62 8.68 9.21
N GLY A 132 -8.31 9.19 10.40
CA GLY A 132 -8.88 8.72 11.66
C GLY A 132 -10.41 8.86 11.71
N MET A 133 -10.95 9.99 11.29
CA MET A 133 -12.41 10.22 11.24
C MET A 133 -13.11 9.28 10.24
N LYS A 134 -12.51 9.05 9.07
CA LYS A 134 -13.05 8.12 8.06
C LYS A 134 -13.03 6.68 8.56
N ALA A 135 -11.92 6.26 9.19
CA ALA A 135 -11.82 4.92 9.78
C ALA A 135 -12.91 4.69 10.84
N ALA A 136 -13.13 5.67 11.72
CA ALA A 136 -14.18 5.60 12.73
C ALA A 136 -15.58 5.51 12.10
N LEU A 137 -15.86 6.36 11.11
CA LEU A 137 -17.14 6.32 10.39
C LEU A 137 -17.39 4.95 9.73
N LEU A 138 -16.37 4.38 9.09
CA LEU A 138 -16.47 3.05 8.47
C LEU A 138 -16.73 1.94 9.50
N ALA A 139 -16.09 1.99 10.67
CA ALA A 139 -16.32 1.03 11.73
C ALA A 139 -17.76 1.14 12.30
N GLN A 140 -18.24 2.35 12.55
CA GLN A 140 -19.60 2.63 13.01
C GLN A 140 -20.66 2.13 12.01
N GLN A 141 -20.44 2.35 10.71
CA GLN A 141 -21.38 1.92 9.65
C GLN A 141 -21.56 0.41 9.55
N LYS A 142 -20.59 -0.37 10.04
CA LYS A 142 -20.68 -1.83 10.08
C LYS A 142 -21.53 -2.35 11.25
N LEU A 143 -21.74 -1.53 12.30
CA LEU A 143 -22.56 -1.91 13.44
C LEU A 143 -24.02 -2.13 13.02
N GLY A 144 -24.62 -3.20 13.55
CA GLY A 144 -25.99 -3.61 13.22
C GLY A 144 -26.12 -4.26 11.83
N ALA A 145 -25.04 -4.72 11.23
CA ALA A 145 -25.06 -5.45 9.97
C ALA A 145 -25.94 -6.71 10.08
N ARG A 146 -26.73 -6.99 9.04
CA ARG A 146 -27.65 -8.14 8.99
C ARG A 146 -27.22 -9.11 7.91
N SER A 147 -27.30 -10.41 8.23
CA SER A 147 -27.15 -11.45 7.22
C SER A 147 -28.33 -11.40 6.24
N LEU A 148 -28.02 -11.42 4.95
CA LEU A 148 -29.05 -11.58 3.93
C LEU A 148 -29.32 -13.07 3.72
N PRO A 149 -30.59 -13.48 3.54
CA PRO A 149 -30.90 -14.87 3.19
C PRO A 149 -30.32 -15.20 1.81
N SER A 150 -29.84 -16.43 1.66
CA SER A 150 -29.44 -16.95 0.35
C SER A 150 -30.67 -16.97 -0.57
N GLN A 151 -30.50 -16.47 -1.80
CA GLN A 151 -31.52 -16.58 -2.85
C GLN A 151 -31.36 -17.90 -3.58
#